data_f1a9d5a9478cc2f9d37f699d7a688e58
#
_entry.id   f1a9d5a9478cc2f9d37f699d7a688e58
#
_cell.length_a   1.000
_cell.length_b   1.000
_cell.length_c   1.000
_cell.angle_alpha   90.00
_cell.angle_beta   90.00
_cell.angle_gamma   90.00
#
_symmetry.space_group_name_H-M   'P 1'
#
loop_
_entity.id
_entity.type
_entity.pdbx_description
1 polymer ?
#
loop_
_entity_poly.entity_id
_entity_poly.type
_entity_poly.pdbx_seq_one_letter_code
_entity_poly.pdbx_strand_id
1 'polypeptide(L)'
;MNDCHLVAYGHAGYHVVAIASASPEQSKQVAQTHGIPKVYATYQELLADPAIEVVDIAVPPDKQLMIAREAVKHAGHLKGILAQKPLAMNLADSREIVRLCEHAGITLAVNQNMRYDHSMRALKTLLQRGYLGEPVLASIEMRAIPHWKPWQLAYTHLTLLNMSIHHLDSFRYLFGEPETVYASARKDPRTPSEHVDGVVLYILEYPSGFRATAWDDVWGGPAREGTPPDLFIKWRVEGTEGIAQGTIGWPSYPSRTPSTLDFATRQQPGCWFSPRWNEVWFPDAFEGTMGQLLEALATGSEPAISGRDNLKTMALVEACYKSIEEHRVVRLEEMTAA
;
A
#
# COMPACT_ATOMS: atom_id res chain seq x y z
N MET A 1 5.72 -5.06 11.41
CA MET A 1 7.15 -5.15 11.12
C MET A 1 7.69 -6.57 11.29
N ASN A 2 7.60 -7.17 12.46
CA ASN A 2 8.18 -8.49 12.78
C ASN A 2 7.87 -9.58 11.73
N ASP A 3 6.59 -9.72 11.36
CA ASP A 3 6.11 -10.84 10.54
C ASP A 3 6.14 -10.55 9.01
N CYS A 4 6.50 -9.34 8.60
CA CYS A 4 6.51 -8.93 7.19
C CYS A 4 7.85 -8.31 6.79
N HIS A 5 8.14 -7.06 7.22
CA HIS A 5 9.33 -6.33 6.80
C HIS A 5 10.63 -7.08 7.13
N LEU A 6 10.81 -7.47 8.40
CA LEU A 6 12.05 -8.14 8.82
C LEU A 6 12.22 -9.52 8.20
N VAL A 7 11.12 -10.24 7.93
CA VAL A 7 11.17 -11.52 7.20
C VAL A 7 11.62 -11.28 5.77
N ALA A 8 11.01 -10.32 5.07
CA ALA A 8 11.37 -9.96 3.69
C ALA A 8 12.84 -9.48 3.61
N TYR A 9 13.26 -8.63 4.56
CA TYR A 9 14.64 -8.14 4.60
C TYR A 9 15.66 -9.26 4.83
N GLY A 10 15.34 -10.23 5.69
CA GLY A 10 16.14 -11.42 5.87
C GLY A 10 16.27 -12.26 4.59
N HIS A 11 15.18 -12.45 3.84
CA HIS A 11 15.19 -13.16 2.57
C HIS A 11 16.00 -12.41 1.50
N ALA A 12 15.88 -11.09 1.45
CA ALA A 12 16.62 -10.24 0.50
C ALA A 12 18.09 -10.03 0.88
N GLY A 13 18.51 -10.44 2.08
CA GLY A 13 19.86 -10.20 2.58
C GLY A 13 20.12 -8.74 2.96
N TYR A 14 19.09 -7.94 3.25
CA TYR A 14 19.24 -6.56 3.71
C TYR A 14 19.72 -6.54 5.15
N HIS A 15 20.72 -5.72 5.41
CA HIS A 15 21.38 -5.65 6.73
C HIS A 15 20.65 -4.72 7.69
N VAL A 16 19.79 -5.29 8.54
CA VAL A 16 19.10 -4.55 9.60
C VAL A 16 20.01 -4.46 10.83
N VAL A 17 20.47 -3.26 11.17
CA VAL A 17 21.48 -3.02 12.20
C VAL A 17 20.89 -2.60 13.53
N ALA A 18 19.65 -2.09 13.56
CA ALA A 18 19.05 -1.57 14.80
C ALA A 18 17.53 -1.63 14.75
N ILE A 19 16.91 -1.65 15.93
CA ILE A 19 15.47 -1.56 16.13
C ILE A 19 15.14 -0.70 17.36
N ALA A 20 14.02 0.04 17.27
CA ALA A 20 13.36 0.69 18.38
C ALA A 20 11.85 0.55 18.27
N SER A 21 11.14 0.49 19.39
CA SER A 21 9.67 0.54 19.43
C SER A 21 9.19 1.14 20.75
N ALA A 22 7.88 1.36 20.86
CA ALA A 22 7.26 1.81 22.12
C ALA A 22 7.38 0.78 23.27
N SER A 23 7.74 -0.48 22.97
CA SER A 23 7.98 -1.53 23.95
C SER A 23 9.40 -2.06 23.79
N PRO A 24 10.34 -1.64 24.66
CA PRO A 24 11.72 -2.11 24.63
C PRO A 24 11.85 -3.64 24.77
N GLU A 25 11.01 -4.26 25.57
CA GLU A 25 11.02 -5.71 25.77
C GLU A 25 10.64 -6.45 24.47
N GLN A 26 9.61 -5.97 23.77
CA GLN A 26 9.23 -6.50 22.48
C GLN A 26 10.34 -6.29 21.43
N SER A 27 11.00 -5.13 21.45
CA SER A 27 12.14 -4.85 20.57
C SER A 27 13.30 -5.83 20.81
N LYS A 28 13.61 -6.17 22.05
CA LYS A 28 14.65 -7.17 22.39
C LYS A 28 14.30 -8.56 21.84
N GLN A 29 13.04 -8.98 22.02
CA GLN A 29 12.59 -10.28 21.51
C GLN A 29 12.67 -10.33 19.98
N VAL A 30 12.22 -9.29 19.28
CA VAL A 30 12.30 -9.19 17.82
C VAL A 30 13.75 -9.17 17.35
N ALA A 31 14.62 -8.42 18.04
CA ALA A 31 16.04 -8.37 17.73
C ALA A 31 16.72 -9.76 17.83
N GLN A 32 16.39 -10.52 18.88
CA GLN A 32 16.88 -11.90 19.01
C GLN A 32 16.39 -12.81 17.87
N THR A 33 15.11 -12.71 17.52
CA THR A 33 14.51 -13.53 16.45
C THR A 33 15.16 -13.29 15.09
N HIS A 34 15.49 -12.02 14.80
CA HIS A 34 16.02 -11.62 13.48
C HIS A 34 17.52 -11.32 13.46
N GLY A 35 18.23 -11.55 14.57
CA GLY A 35 19.67 -11.31 14.66
C GLY A 35 20.07 -9.84 14.57
N ILE A 36 19.21 -8.91 15.02
CA ILE A 36 19.48 -7.46 14.98
C ILE A 36 20.40 -7.08 16.14
N PRO A 37 21.59 -6.50 15.88
CA PRO A 37 22.62 -6.32 16.89
C PRO A 37 22.33 -5.21 17.92
N LYS A 38 21.56 -4.17 17.54
CA LYS A 38 21.32 -3.01 18.41
C LYS A 38 19.82 -2.83 18.71
N VAL A 39 19.50 -2.58 19.96
CA VAL A 39 18.14 -2.21 20.42
C VAL A 39 18.23 -0.88 21.15
N TYR A 40 17.50 0.12 20.66
CA TYR A 40 17.39 1.43 21.29
C TYR A 40 16.12 1.52 22.12
N ALA A 41 16.17 2.28 23.22
CA ALA A 41 15.00 2.49 24.08
C ALA A 41 13.96 3.40 23.40
N THR A 42 14.42 4.32 22.54
CA THR A 42 13.58 5.28 21.84
C THR A 42 13.98 5.40 20.38
N TYR A 43 13.03 5.83 19.53
CA TYR A 43 13.34 6.12 18.14
C TYR A 43 14.28 7.32 17.98
N GLN A 44 14.28 8.27 18.93
CA GLN A 44 15.20 9.40 18.94
C GLN A 44 16.65 8.92 19.10
N GLU A 45 16.91 8.00 20.01
CA GLU A 45 18.24 7.42 20.18
C GLU A 45 18.69 6.66 18.94
N LEU A 46 17.78 5.91 18.29
CA LEU A 46 18.06 5.23 17.04
C LEU A 46 18.43 6.23 15.94
N LEU A 47 17.63 7.29 15.76
CA LEU A 47 17.86 8.31 14.73
C LEU A 47 19.14 9.11 14.98
N ALA A 48 19.58 9.26 16.24
CA ALA A 48 20.80 9.97 16.60
C ALA A 48 22.09 9.15 16.34
N ASP A 49 22.01 7.84 16.11
CA ASP A 49 23.19 7.02 15.80
C ASP A 49 23.67 7.31 14.36
N PRO A 50 24.89 7.87 14.18
CA PRO A 50 25.41 8.20 12.86
C PRO A 50 25.67 6.99 11.95
N ALA A 51 25.62 5.77 12.49
CA ALA A 51 25.70 4.55 11.69
C ALA A 51 24.38 4.18 10.99
N ILE A 52 23.28 4.89 11.29
CA ILE A 52 21.97 4.66 10.67
C ILE A 52 21.80 5.58 9.48
N GLU A 53 21.90 5.05 8.26
CA GLU A 53 21.75 5.81 7.02
C GLU A 53 20.32 5.72 6.45
N VAL A 54 19.59 4.65 6.73
CA VAL A 54 18.22 4.40 6.24
C VAL A 54 17.35 3.93 7.40
N VAL A 55 16.13 4.46 7.49
CA VAL A 55 15.14 4.02 8.47
C VAL A 55 13.86 3.55 7.80
N ASP A 56 13.27 2.51 8.38
CA ASP A 56 11.92 2.03 8.05
C ASP A 56 10.97 2.43 9.19
N ILE A 57 10.06 3.37 8.90
CA ILE A 57 9.08 3.90 9.86
C ILE A 57 7.79 3.09 9.78
N ALA A 58 7.71 1.98 10.51
CA ALA A 58 6.55 1.09 10.53
C ALA A 58 5.68 1.30 11.76
N VAL A 59 5.07 2.48 11.86
CA VAL A 59 4.18 2.90 12.95
C VAL A 59 2.80 3.28 12.40
N PRO A 60 1.77 3.44 13.26
CA PRO A 60 0.48 3.99 12.86
C PRO A 60 0.61 5.37 12.19
N PRO A 61 -0.29 5.71 11.23
CA PRO A 61 -0.16 6.92 10.41
C PRO A 61 -0.18 8.24 11.21
N ASP A 62 -0.88 8.28 12.35
CA ASP A 62 -0.93 9.44 13.26
C ASP A 62 0.40 9.75 13.96
N LYS A 63 1.37 8.83 13.90
CA LYS A 63 2.71 8.97 14.51
C LYS A 63 3.80 9.33 13.49
N GLN A 64 3.56 9.13 12.19
CA GLN A 64 4.62 9.24 11.19
C GLN A 64 5.16 10.67 11.06
N LEU A 65 4.29 11.70 11.06
CA LEU A 65 4.71 13.10 10.97
C LEU A 65 5.65 13.50 12.14
N MET A 66 5.34 13.06 13.36
CA MET A 66 6.19 13.33 14.52
C MET A 66 7.59 12.71 14.36
N ILE A 67 7.65 11.47 13.86
CA ILE A 67 8.92 10.78 13.64
C ILE A 67 9.68 11.40 12.47
N ALA A 68 9.00 11.77 11.39
CA ALA A 68 9.62 12.46 10.27
C ALA A 68 10.25 13.80 10.66
N ARG A 69 9.56 14.60 11.50
CA ARG A 69 10.10 15.85 12.06
C ARG A 69 11.39 15.63 12.90
N GLU A 70 11.48 14.51 13.58
CA GLU A 70 12.71 14.15 14.29
C GLU A 70 13.80 13.68 13.32
N ALA A 71 13.44 12.78 12.40
CA ALA A 71 14.38 12.19 11.43
C ALA A 71 15.13 13.26 10.62
N VAL A 72 14.46 14.31 10.17
CA VAL A 72 15.10 15.37 9.34
C VAL A 72 16.16 16.18 10.10
N LYS A 73 16.17 16.17 11.43
CA LYS A 73 17.24 16.79 12.22
C LYS A 73 18.58 16.03 12.08
N HIS A 74 18.52 14.80 11.60
CA HIS A 74 19.66 13.90 11.44
C HIS A 74 20.12 13.75 9.97
N ALA A 75 19.75 14.68 9.10
CA ALA A 75 20.09 14.69 7.67
C ALA A 75 21.62 14.67 7.39
N GLY A 76 22.45 14.95 8.39
CA GLY A 76 23.90 14.83 8.28
C GLY A 76 24.39 13.41 7.96
N HIS A 77 23.65 12.38 8.37
CA HIS A 77 23.95 10.97 8.11
C HIS A 77 22.77 10.17 7.56
N LEU A 78 21.53 10.56 7.91
CA LEU A 78 20.33 9.87 7.42
C LEU A 78 20.05 10.26 5.96
N LYS A 79 20.02 9.28 5.07
CA LYS A 79 19.89 9.45 3.63
C LYS A 79 18.50 9.07 3.10
N GLY A 80 17.86 8.07 3.74
CA GLY A 80 16.62 7.51 3.26
C GLY A 80 15.62 7.15 4.34
N ILE A 81 14.34 7.32 4.01
CA ILE A 81 13.21 6.91 4.85
C ILE A 81 12.27 6.06 4.00
N LEU A 82 11.96 4.84 4.45
CA LEU A 82 10.79 4.09 4.00
C LEU A 82 9.67 4.32 5.02
N ALA A 83 8.65 5.07 4.64
CA ALA A 83 7.48 5.32 5.47
C ALA A 83 6.38 4.29 5.22
N GLN A 84 5.59 3.93 6.23
CA GLN A 84 4.44 3.04 6.05
C GLN A 84 3.27 3.79 5.40
N LYS A 85 2.44 3.06 4.66
CA LYS A 85 1.15 3.55 4.17
C LYS A 85 0.05 3.39 5.27
N PRO A 86 -0.96 4.27 5.31
CA PRO A 86 -0.96 5.59 4.69
C PRO A 86 0.14 6.48 5.26
N LEU A 87 0.67 7.39 4.44
CA LEU A 87 1.80 8.25 4.85
C LEU A 87 1.46 9.13 6.07
N ALA A 88 0.19 9.56 6.17
CA ALA A 88 -0.36 10.24 7.32
C ALA A 88 -1.88 10.00 7.39
N MET A 89 -2.56 10.65 8.34
CA MET A 89 -4.02 10.59 8.47
C MET A 89 -4.76 11.41 7.41
N ASN A 90 -4.09 12.37 6.78
CA ASN A 90 -4.64 13.29 5.78
C ASN A 90 -3.57 13.77 4.79
N LEU A 91 -4.01 14.42 3.72
CA LEU A 91 -3.12 14.94 2.67
C LEU A 91 -2.23 16.08 3.17
N ALA A 92 -2.72 16.93 4.06
CA ALA A 92 -1.95 18.07 4.58
C ALA A 92 -0.72 17.60 5.37
N ASP A 93 -0.89 16.66 6.28
CA ASP A 93 0.21 16.05 7.03
C ASP A 93 1.15 15.27 6.12
N SER A 94 0.61 14.59 5.09
CA SER A 94 1.42 13.89 4.08
C SER A 94 2.30 14.87 3.28
N ARG A 95 1.76 16.02 2.87
CA ARG A 95 2.51 17.11 2.22
C ARG A 95 3.63 17.63 3.13
N GLU A 96 3.35 17.79 4.42
CA GLU A 96 4.35 18.25 5.39
C GLU A 96 5.49 17.26 5.52
N ILE A 97 5.22 15.94 5.61
CA ILE A 97 6.27 14.92 5.65
C ILE A 97 7.15 14.99 4.40
N VAL A 98 6.54 15.06 3.23
CA VAL A 98 7.27 15.14 1.96
C VAL A 98 8.15 16.40 1.92
N ARG A 99 7.57 17.56 2.24
CA ARG A 99 8.28 18.83 2.28
C ARG A 99 9.48 18.80 3.24
N LEU A 100 9.32 18.23 4.43
CA LEU A 100 10.39 18.09 5.41
C LEU A 100 11.55 17.25 4.87
N CYS A 101 11.26 16.09 4.28
CA CYS A 101 12.28 15.21 3.71
C CYS A 101 13.00 15.88 2.54
N GLU A 102 12.28 16.52 1.62
CA GLU A 102 12.85 17.25 0.48
C GLU A 102 13.79 18.37 0.92
N HIS A 103 13.38 19.22 1.89
CA HIS A 103 14.22 20.29 2.42
C HIS A 103 15.48 19.78 3.11
N ALA A 104 15.40 18.60 3.72
CA ALA A 104 16.52 17.96 4.37
C ALA A 104 17.42 17.16 3.41
N GLY A 105 17.03 16.99 2.14
CA GLY A 105 17.74 16.16 1.17
C GLY A 105 17.66 14.66 1.47
N ILE A 106 16.62 14.22 2.21
CA ILE A 106 16.39 12.82 2.54
C ILE A 106 15.44 12.20 1.51
N THR A 107 15.85 11.10 0.91
CA THR A 107 14.99 10.35 -0.03
C THR A 107 13.85 9.66 0.73
N LEU A 108 12.61 10.04 0.43
CA LEU A 108 11.41 9.45 1.03
C LEU A 108 10.76 8.47 0.05
N ALA A 109 10.61 7.22 0.46
CA ALA A 109 9.77 6.22 -0.21
C ALA A 109 8.60 5.83 0.72
N VAL A 110 7.46 5.44 0.13
CA VAL A 110 6.28 5.00 0.87
C VAL A 110 5.96 3.55 0.52
N ASN A 111 5.67 2.75 1.52
CA ASN A 111 5.51 1.30 1.39
C ASN A 111 4.20 0.90 0.69
N GLN A 112 4.07 1.26 -0.59
CA GLN A 112 2.99 0.82 -1.48
C GLN A 112 3.31 -0.58 -2.04
N ASN A 113 3.32 -1.56 -1.14
CA ASN A 113 3.83 -2.90 -1.40
C ASN A 113 2.99 -3.72 -2.39
N MET A 114 1.71 -3.40 -2.63
CA MET A 114 0.90 -4.14 -3.60
C MET A 114 1.44 -3.99 -5.03
N ARG A 115 2.15 -2.90 -5.36
CA ARG A 115 2.86 -2.75 -6.65
C ARG A 115 3.91 -3.85 -6.89
N TYR A 116 4.42 -4.48 -5.83
CA TYR A 116 5.47 -5.51 -5.86
C TYR A 116 4.91 -6.93 -5.76
N ASP A 117 3.60 -7.08 -5.63
CA ASP A 117 2.96 -8.39 -5.79
C ASP A 117 3.22 -8.94 -7.21
N HIS A 118 3.55 -10.22 -7.32
CA HIS A 118 3.95 -10.82 -8.60
C HIS A 118 2.85 -10.75 -9.65
N SER A 119 1.58 -10.91 -9.26
CA SER A 119 0.46 -10.80 -10.19
C SER A 119 0.28 -9.37 -10.71
N MET A 120 0.47 -8.37 -9.85
CA MET A 120 0.39 -6.94 -10.25
C MET A 120 1.57 -6.54 -11.17
N ARG A 121 2.79 -7.01 -10.89
CA ARG A 121 3.95 -6.79 -11.76
C ARG A 121 3.77 -7.45 -13.13
N ALA A 122 3.28 -8.69 -13.15
CA ALA A 122 3.00 -9.40 -14.39
C ALA A 122 1.88 -8.72 -15.19
N LEU A 123 0.79 -8.29 -14.54
CA LEU A 123 -0.27 -7.50 -15.16
C LEU A 123 0.27 -6.20 -15.77
N LYS A 124 1.12 -5.46 -15.04
CA LYS A 124 1.78 -4.26 -15.58
C LYS A 124 2.59 -4.57 -16.85
N THR A 125 3.29 -5.70 -16.86
CA THR A 125 4.06 -6.15 -18.03
C THR A 125 3.15 -6.48 -19.21
N LEU A 126 2.01 -7.16 -18.99
CA LEU A 126 1.03 -7.45 -20.05
C LEU A 126 0.47 -6.17 -20.67
N LEU A 127 0.15 -5.17 -19.82
CA LEU A 127 -0.34 -3.86 -20.28
C LEU A 127 0.74 -3.12 -21.08
N GLN A 128 1.96 -3.02 -20.58
CA GLN A 128 3.06 -2.32 -21.24
C GLN A 128 3.45 -2.95 -22.59
N ARG A 129 3.34 -4.27 -22.71
CA ARG A 129 3.62 -5.00 -23.95
C ARG A 129 2.42 -5.04 -24.91
N GLY A 130 1.30 -4.41 -24.58
CA GLY A 130 0.12 -4.34 -25.42
C GLY A 130 -0.66 -5.63 -25.57
N TYR A 131 -0.41 -6.66 -24.73
CA TYR A 131 -1.14 -7.94 -24.83
C TYR A 131 -2.63 -7.82 -24.58
N LEU A 132 -3.06 -6.81 -23.82
CA LEU A 132 -4.48 -6.55 -23.55
C LEU A 132 -5.06 -5.47 -24.48
N GLY A 133 -4.23 -4.80 -25.30
CA GLY A 133 -4.63 -3.63 -26.08
C GLY A 133 -4.92 -2.41 -25.20
N GLU A 134 -5.83 -1.54 -25.66
CA GLU A 134 -6.27 -0.38 -24.88
C GLU A 134 -7.15 -0.83 -23.71
N PRO A 135 -6.88 -0.42 -22.45
CA PRO A 135 -7.74 -0.73 -21.32
C PRO A 135 -9.16 -0.15 -21.50
N VAL A 136 -10.17 -0.96 -21.21
CA VAL A 136 -11.60 -0.58 -21.31
C VAL A 136 -12.22 -0.54 -19.92
N LEU A 137 -12.03 -1.61 -19.13
CA LEU A 137 -12.60 -1.77 -17.80
C LEU A 137 -11.61 -2.47 -16.88
N ALA A 138 -11.53 -1.99 -15.63
CA ALA A 138 -10.88 -2.73 -14.55
C ALA A 138 -11.73 -2.76 -13.29
N SER A 139 -11.61 -3.83 -12.50
CA SER A 139 -12.25 -3.94 -11.20
C SER A 139 -11.33 -4.55 -10.17
N ILE A 140 -11.51 -4.13 -8.91
CA ILE A 140 -10.97 -4.80 -7.71
C ILE A 140 -12.12 -5.01 -6.74
N GLU A 141 -12.20 -6.19 -6.16
CA GLU A 141 -13.20 -6.58 -5.20
C GLU A 141 -12.50 -7.13 -3.96
N MET A 142 -12.80 -6.58 -2.79
CA MET A 142 -12.19 -7.02 -1.55
C MET A 142 -13.21 -7.27 -0.46
N ARG A 143 -13.06 -8.42 0.16
CA ARG A 143 -13.58 -8.70 1.50
C ARG A 143 -12.44 -9.19 2.36
N ALA A 144 -12.06 -8.39 3.36
CA ALA A 144 -10.86 -8.69 4.14
C ALA A 144 -10.89 -8.03 5.52
N ILE A 145 -10.01 -8.47 6.37
CA ILE A 145 -9.61 -7.91 7.65
C ILE A 145 -10.61 -8.16 8.78
N PRO A 146 -10.78 -9.42 9.17
CA PRO A 146 -11.54 -9.76 10.36
C PRO A 146 -10.81 -9.43 11.68
N HIS A 147 -9.55 -8.96 11.64
CA HIS A 147 -8.69 -8.80 12.82
C HIS A 147 -8.03 -7.41 12.88
N TRP A 148 -8.86 -6.37 12.92
CA TRP A 148 -8.39 -5.02 13.18
C TRP A 148 -7.58 -4.93 14.48
N LYS A 149 -6.45 -4.23 14.42
CA LYS A 149 -5.67 -3.91 15.62
C LYS A 149 -6.37 -2.80 16.41
N PRO A 150 -6.19 -2.73 17.75
CA PRO A 150 -6.83 -1.70 18.57
C PRO A 150 -6.60 -0.26 18.07
N TRP A 151 -5.41 0.05 17.55
CA TRP A 151 -5.11 1.38 17.01
C TRP A 151 -5.89 1.69 15.73
N GLN A 152 -6.20 0.69 14.91
CA GLN A 152 -7.04 0.86 13.71
C GLN A 152 -8.49 1.14 14.10
N LEU A 153 -8.99 0.45 15.12
CA LEU A 153 -10.36 0.64 15.64
C LEU A 153 -10.57 2.02 16.31
N ALA A 154 -9.48 2.74 16.61
CA ALA A 154 -9.55 4.11 17.11
C ALA A 154 -9.81 5.15 16.00
N TYR A 155 -9.71 4.75 14.73
CA TYR A 155 -9.96 5.64 13.59
C TYR A 155 -11.36 5.40 13.01
N THR A 156 -12.05 6.48 12.70
CA THR A 156 -13.37 6.42 12.05
C THR A 156 -13.29 6.19 10.55
N HIS A 157 -12.17 6.60 9.92
CA HIS A 157 -11.85 6.36 8.51
C HIS A 157 -11.00 5.11 8.40
N LEU A 158 -11.61 3.99 8.02
CA LEU A 158 -10.99 2.66 8.06
C LEU A 158 -10.64 2.11 6.69
N THR A 159 -11.65 1.92 5.84
CA THR A 159 -11.51 1.13 4.63
C THR A 159 -10.73 1.86 3.57
N LEU A 160 -11.13 3.08 3.21
CA LEU A 160 -10.42 3.87 2.20
C LEU A 160 -8.98 4.15 2.60
N LEU A 161 -8.76 4.60 3.83
CA LEU A 161 -7.44 4.99 4.29
C LEU A 161 -6.50 3.80 4.54
N ASN A 162 -7.03 2.64 5.00
CA ASN A 162 -6.17 1.50 5.35
C ASN A 162 -6.05 0.43 4.27
N MET A 163 -7.13 0.17 3.51
CA MET A 163 -7.14 -0.93 2.53
C MET A 163 -7.33 -0.46 1.11
N SER A 164 -8.37 0.33 0.83
CA SER A 164 -8.60 0.81 -0.53
C SER A 164 -7.46 1.65 -1.07
N ILE A 165 -6.64 2.24 -0.20
CA ILE A 165 -5.40 2.94 -0.58
C ILE A 165 -4.45 2.05 -1.42
N HIS A 166 -4.39 0.75 -1.15
CA HIS A 166 -3.63 -0.21 -1.96
C HIS A 166 -4.24 -0.36 -3.36
N HIS A 167 -5.57 -0.39 -3.46
CA HIS A 167 -6.29 -0.56 -4.72
C HIS A 167 -6.23 0.72 -5.55
N LEU A 168 -6.46 1.89 -4.93
CA LEU A 168 -6.31 3.20 -5.55
C LEU A 168 -4.90 3.40 -6.08
N ASP A 169 -3.89 3.05 -5.29
CA ASP A 169 -2.49 3.08 -5.71
C ASP A 169 -2.18 2.08 -6.84
N SER A 170 -2.77 0.89 -6.81
CA SER A 170 -2.62 -0.11 -7.88
C SER A 170 -3.23 0.36 -9.19
N PHE A 171 -4.41 1.00 -9.17
CA PHE A 171 -5.00 1.60 -10.36
C PHE A 171 -4.10 2.71 -10.94
N ARG A 172 -3.53 3.58 -10.09
CA ARG A 172 -2.54 4.58 -10.52
C ARG A 172 -1.28 3.93 -11.10
N TYR A 173 -0.75 2.92 -10.45
CA TYR A 173 0.42 2.18 -10.92
C TYR A 173 0.21 1.54 -12.29
N LEU A 174 -0.95 0.94 -12.51
CA LEU A 174 -1.27 0.21 -13.73
C LEU A 174 -1.65 1.14 -14.90
N PHE A 175 -2.47 2.17 -14.64
CA PHE A 175 -3.16 2.94 -15.67
C PHE A 175 -2.84 4.45 -15.66
N GLY A 176 -2.06 4.93 -14.70
CA GLY A 176 -1.79 6.36 -14.52
C GLY A 176 -2.86 7.06 -13.67
N GLU A 177 -2.91 8.39 -13.80
CA GLU A 177 -3.78 9.21 -12.94
C GLU A 177 -5.21 9.26 -13.50
N PRO A 178 -6.24 8.98 -12.68
CA PRO A 178 -7.62 9.26 -13.06
C PRO A 178 -7.90 10.77 -13.07
N GLU A 179 -8.90 11.17 -13.84
CA GLU A 179 -9.36 12.57 -13.88
C GLU A 179 -10.38 12.85 -12.78
N THR A 180 -11.31 11.91 -12.57
CA THR A 180 -12.41 12.06 -11.62
C THR A 180 -12.64 10.80 -10.82
N VAL A 181 -13.29 10.97 -9.66
CA VAL A 181 -13.79 9.87 -8.83
C VAL A 181 -15.22 10.14 -8.39
N TYR A 182 -16.05 9.09 -8.39
CA TYR A 182 -17.29 9.02 -7.64
C TYR A 182 -17.19 7.89 -6.62
N ALA A 183 -17.49 8.17 -5.35
CA ALA A 183 -17.44 7.18 -4.28
C ALA A 183 -18.71 7.22 -3.43
N SER A 184 -19.09 6.06 -2.91
CA SER A 184 -20.20 5.86 -1.98
C SER A 184 -19.77 4.93 -0.87
N ALA A 185 -20.07 5.27 0.36
CA ALA A 185 -19.76 4.44 1.51
C ALA A 185 -20.86 4.42 2.54
N ARG A 186 -20.81 3.41 3.40
CA ARG A 186 -21.66 3.33 4.58
C ARG A 186 -20.96 2.65 5.73
N LYS A 187 -21.40 2.96 6.96
CA LYS A 187 -21.07 2.15 8.13
C LYS A 187 -21.55 0.70 7.91
N ASP A 188 -20.69 -0.26 8.18
CA ASP A 188 -21.07 -1.67 8.14
C ASP A 188 -21.79 -2.05 9.44
N PRO A 189 -23.08 -2.39 9.38
CA PRO A 189 -23.85 -2.75 10.57
C PRO A 189 -23.38 -4.08 11.22
N ARG A 190 -22.58 -4.87 10.52
CA ARG A 190 -22.01 -6.13 10.99
C ARG A 190 -20.72 -5.93 11.79
N THR A 191 -20.11 -4.74 11.71
CA THR A 191 -18.86 -4.39 12.41
C THR A 191 -19.16 -3.49 13.61
N PRO A 192 -18.77 -3.88 14.84
CA PRO A 192 -19.23 -3.21 16.05
C PRO A 192 -18.50 -1.91 16.38
N SER A 193 -17.33 -1.64 15.78
CA SER A 193 -16.56 -0.40 16.01
C SER A 193 -17.20 0.79 15.30
N GLU A 194 -16.94 2.00 15.82
CA GLU A 194 -17.36 3.23 15.14
C GLU A 194 -16.50 3.46 13.89
N HIS A 195 -17.15 3.65 12.74
CA HIS A 195 -16.51 3.95 11.46
C HIS A 195 -17.54 4.51 10.47
N VAL A 196 -17.07 5.16 9.41
CA VAL A 196 -17.93 5.78 8.39
C VAL A 196 -17.94 5.01 7.07
N ASP A 197 -16.89 4.24 6.80
CA ASP A 197 -16.58 3.64 5.50
C ASP A 197 -16.32 2.13 5.59
N GLY A 198 -17.14 1.39 6.32
CA GLY A 198 -17.04 -0.08 6.44
C GLY A 198 -17.30 -0.82 5.13
N VAL A 199 -18.21 -0.30 4.31
CA VAL A 199 -18.44 -0.75 2.93
C VAL A 199 -18.25 0.44 2.02
N VAL A 200 -17.40 0.31 1.02
CA VAL A 200 -17.05 1.38 0.08
C VAL A 200 -17.16 0.88 -1.35
N LEU A 201 -17.74 1.71 -2.22
CA LEU A 201 -17.74 1.53 -3.66
C LEU A 201 -17.20 2.80 -4.32
N TYR A 202 -16.39 2.67 -5.37
CA TYR A 202 -15.95 3.82 -6.15
C TYR A 202 -15.73 3.51 -7.63
N ILE A 203 -15.84 4.56 -8.44
CA ILE A 203 -15.56 4.56 -9.88
C ILE A 203 -14.52 5.63 -10.14
N LEU A 204 -13.47 5.27 -10.88
CA LEU A 204 -12.44 6.16 -11.38
C LEU A 204 -12.65 6.34 -12.90
N GLU A 205 -12.64 7.58 -13.36
CA GLU A 205 -12.73 7.92 -14.76
C GLU A 205 -11.40 8.49 -15.26
N TYR A 206 -10.97 8.00 -16.40
CA TYR A 206 -9.70 8.40 -17.04
C TYR A 206 -9.96 9.19 -18.31
N PRO A 207 -9.07 10.12 -18.69
CA PRO A 207 -9.23 10.93 -19.91
C PRO A 207 -9.35 10.09 -21.19
N SER A 208 -8.76 8.90 -21.21
CA SER A 208 -8.86 7.95 -22.33
C SER A 208 -10.25 7.33 -22.54
N GLY A 209 -11.19 7.55 -21.61
CA GLY A 209 -12.46 6.85 -21.58
C GLY A 209 -12.45 5.53 -20.78
N PHE A 210 -11.28 5.06 -20.34
CA PHE A 210 -11.15 3.90 -19.45
C PHE A 210 -11.88 4.13 -18.13
N ARG A 211 -12.44 3.06 -17.56
CA ARG A 211 -13.11 3.07 -16.26
C ARG A 211 -12.52 2.00 -15.35
N ALA A 212 -12.23 2.39 -14.12
CA ALA A 212 -11.87 1.45 -13.06
C ALA A 212 -12.87 1.55 -11.90
N THR A 213 -13.16 0.44 -11.25
CA THR A 213 -14.09 0.40 -10.12
C THR A 213 -13.58 -0.54 -9.06
N ALA A 214 -13.95 -0.27 -7.80
CA ALA A 214 -13.79 -1.24 -6.74
C ALA A 214 -14.96 -1.21 -5.77
N TRP A 215 -15.14 -2.33 -5.07
CA TRP A 215 -15.85 -2.35 -3.80
C TRP A 215 -15.00 -3.04 -2.74
N ASP A 216 -15.01 -2.48 -1.55
CA ASP A 216 -14.23 -2.91 -0.40
C ASP A 216 -15.14 -3.09 0.82
N ASP A 217 -15.03 -4.24 1.48
CA ASP A 217 -15.85 -4.63 2.63
C ASP A 217 -14.94 -5.16 3.74
N VAL A 218 -15.05 -4.57 4.93
CA VAL A 218 -14.24 -4.96 6.10
C VAL A 218 -14.88 -6.07 6.93
N TRP A 219 -15.97 -6.64 6.49
CA TRP A 219 -16.62 -7.76 7.16
C TRP A 219 -15.80 -9.06 6.95
N GLY A 220 -15.58 -9.81 8.04
CA GLY A 220 -14.87 -11.09 7.99
C GLY A 220 -15.68 -12.24 7.41
N GLY A 221 -16.88 -11.99 6.88
CA GLY A 221 -17.79 -13.04 6.45
C GLY A 221 -18.43 -13.78 7.63
N PRO A 222 -19.11 -14.88 7.40
CA PRO A 222 -19.87 -15.62 8.43
C PRO A 222 -19.00 -16.44 9.40
N ALA A 223 -17.66 -16.24 9.43
CA ALA A 223 -16.77 -16.95 10.35
C ALA A 223 -17.16 -16.82 11.82
N ARG A 224 -17.79 -15.69 12.20
CA ARG A 224 -18.30 -15.48 13.56
C ARG A 224 -19.47 -16.41 13.92
N GLU A 225 -20.10 -16.98 12.93
CA GLU A 225 -21.23 -17.89 13.04
C GLU A 225 -20.83 -19.36 12.86
N GLY A 226 -19.50 -19.64 12.94
CA GLY A 226 -18.94 -20.99 12.84
C GLY A 226 -18.74 -21.49 11.40
N THR A 227 -18.92 -20.62 10.40
CA THR A 227 -18.61 -20.94 9.00
C THR A 227 -17.24 -20.37 8.58
N PRO A 228 -16.54 -20.96 7.61
CA PRO A 228 -15.31 -20.41 7.08
C PRO A 228 -15.50 -18.98 6.55
N PRO A 229 -14.54 -18.08 6.75
CA PRO A 229 -14.63 -16.73 6.23
C PRO A 229 -14.60 -16.73 4.69
N ASP A 230 -15.44 -15.89 4.09
CA ASP A 230 -15.40 -15.59 2.66
C ASP A 230 -14.51 -14.36 2.43
N LEU A 231 -13.19 -14.56 2.55
CA LEU A 231 -12.19 -13.51 2.41
C LEU A 231 -11.50 -13.61 1.05
N PHE A 232 -11.39 -12.48 0.35
CA PHE A 232 -10.72 -12.42 -0.94
C PHE A 232 -10.27 -11.00 -1.30
N ILE A 233 -9.28 -10.92 -2.18
CA ILE A 233 -8.99 -9.75 -3.01
C ILE A 233 -8.93 -10.29 -4.43
N LYS A 234 -9.87 -9.91 -5.29
CA LYS A 234 -9.97 -10.31 -6.70
C LYS A 234 -9.82 -9.10 -7.58
N TRP A 235 -9.22 -9.27 -8.74
CA TRP A 235 -9.07 -8.20 -9.71
C TRP A 235 -9.31 -8.71 -11.13
N ARG A 236 -9.76 -7.80 -12.01
CA ARG A 236 -10.01 -8.06 -13.42
C ARG A 236 -9.67 -6.83 -14.25
N VAL A 237 -9.08 -7.04 -15.41
CA VAL A 237 -8.77 -6.01 -16.41
C VAL A 237 -9.19 -6.50 -17.78
N GLU A 238 -9.96 -5.69 -18.50
CA GLU A 238 -10.39 -5.95 -19.86
C GLU A 238 -9.88 -4.85 -20.79
N GLY A 239 -9.31 -5.25 -21.89
CA GLY A 239 -8.87 -4.36 -22.96
C GLY A 239 -9.39 -4.80 -24.31
N THR A 240 -9.05 -4.04 -25.35
CA THR A 240 -9.53 -4.28 -26.73
C THR A 240 -8.99 -5.57 -27.34
N GLU A 241 -7.84 -6.07 -26.85
CA GLU A 241 -7.13 -7.23 -27.40
C GLU A 241 -7.00 -8.41 -26.42
N GLY A 242 -7.47 -8.23 -25.18
CA GLY A 242 -7.34 -9.31 -24.20
C GLY A 242 -7.98 -8.99 -22.86
N ILE A 243 -7.92 -9.98 -22.00
CA ILE A 243 -8.45 -9.95 -20.65
C ILE A 243 -7.47 -10.60 -19.69
N ALA A 244 -7.35 -10.05 -18.48
CA ALA A 244 -6.62 -10.65 -17.36
C ALA A 244 -7.45 -10.59 -16.10
N GLN A 245 -7.32 -11.62 -15.24
CA GLN A 245 -7.97 -11.69 -13.94
C GLN A 245 -7.09 -12.43 -12.95
N GLY A 246 -7.32 -12.20 -11.68
CA GLY A 246 -6.54 -12.90 -10.65
C GLY A 246 -6.97 -12.57 -9.23
N THR A 247 -6.17 -13.04 -8.30
CA THR A 247 -6.35 -12.83 -6.87
C THR A 247 -5.05 -12.34 -6.25
N ILE A 248 -5.16 -11.58 -5.16
CA ILE A 248 -4.05 -11.31 -4.25
C ILE A 248 -4.10 -12.34 -3.13
N GLY A 249 -3.04 -13.12 -2.97
CA GLY A 249 -2.98 -14.30 -2.12
C GLY A 249 -2.78 -14.01 -0.63
N TRP A 250 -3.46 -12.99 -0.08
CA TRP A 250 -3.31 -12.56 1.31
C TRP A 250 -4.36 -13.09 2.30
N PRO A 251 -5.62 -13.38 1.91
CA PRO A 251 -6.69 -13.66 2.89
C PRO A 251 -6.44 -14.80 3.87
N SER A 252 -5.56 -15.72 3.54
CA SER A 252 -5.20 -16.87 4.40
C SER A 252 -3.96 -16.61 5.28
N TYR A 253 -3.42 -15.38 5.28
CA TYR A 253 -2.26 -15.02 6.10
C TYR A 253 -2.46 -15.40 7.58
N PRO A 254 -1.49 -16.02 8.28
CA PRO A 254 -0.08 -16.18 7.89
C PRO A 254 0.23 -17.37 6.99
N SER A 255 -0.74 -18.19 6.60
CA SER A 255 -0.52 -19.25 5.61
C SER A 255 -0.13 -18.63 4.27
N ARG A 256 0.97 -19.14 3.68
CA ARG A 256 1.45 -18.65 2.39
C ARG A 256 0.48 -19.07 1.28
N THR A 257 -0.17 -18.11 0.66
CA THR A 257 -1.06 -18.30 -0.49
C THR A 257 -0.59 -17.39 -1.61
N PRO A 258 -0.01 -17.93 -2.70
CA PRO A 258 0.43 -17.12 -3.83
C PRO A 258 -0.73 -16.40 -4.51
N SER A 259 -0.45 -15.20 -5.03
CA SER A 259 -1.35 -14.49 -5.93
C SER A 259 -1.51 -15.24 -7.24
N THR A 260 -2.63 -15.06 -7.93
CA THR A 260 -2.91 -15.70 -9.21
C THR A 260 -3.03 -14.67 -10.33
N LEU A 261 -2.75 -15.09 -11.54
CA LEU A 261 -3.05 -14.37 -12.77
C LEU A 261 -3.43 -15.38 -13.83
N ASP A 262 -4.57 -15.15 -14.49
CA ASP A 262 -5.00 -15.85 -15.70
C ASP A 262 -5.28 -14.79 -16.76
N PHE A 263 -4.84 -15.02 -17.99
CA PHE A 263 -5.09 -14.07 -19.08
C PHE A 263 -5.30 -14.76 -20.41
N ALA A 264 -6.06 -14.11 -21.28
CA ALA A 264 -6.25 -14.52 -22.66
C ALA A 264 -6.08 -13.31 -23.59
N THR A 265 -5.52 -13.53 -24.78
CA THR A 265 -5.28 -12.47 -25.77
C THR A 265 -5.75 -12.88 -27.16
N ARG A 266 -6.07 -11.91 -28.00
CA ARG A 266 -6.39 -12.15 -29.43
C ARG A 266 -5.20 -12.66 -30.24
N GLN A 267 -3.96 -12.44 -29.75
CA GLN A 267 -2.76 -12.96 -30.41
C GLN A 267 -2.68 -14.49 -30.37
N GLN A 268 -3.31 -15.12 -29.35
CA GLN A 268 -3.42 -16.58 -29.24
C GLN A 268 -4.85 -16.95 -28.84
N PRO A 269 -5.79 -16.94 -29.79
CA PRO A 269 -7.20 -17.19 -29.51
C PRO A 269 -7.44 -18.62 -29.05
N GLY A 270 -8.41 -18.79 -28.15
CA GLY A 270 -8.79 -20.09 -27.61
C GLY A 270 -7.91 -20.60 -26.44
N CYS A 271 -6.93 -19.83 -25.98
CA CYS A 271 -6.05 -20.23 -24.88
C CYS A 271 -6.16 -19.25 -23.70
N TRP A 272 -6.16 -19.81 -22.50
CA TRP A 272 -5.89 -19.10 -21.27
C TRP A 272 -4.50 -19.47 -20.77
N PHE A 273 -3.73 -18.46 -20.40
CA PHE A 273 -2.43 -18.59 -19.78
C PHE A 273 -2.56 -18.38 -18.28
N SER A 274 -1.93 -19.23 -17.49
CA SER A 274 -2.07 -19.25 -16.04
C SER A 274 -0.70 -19.33 -15.36
N PRO A 275 0.15 -18.28 -15.45
CA PRO A 275 1.43 -18.27 -14.73
C PRO A 275 1.18 -18.34 -13.22
N ARG A 276 2.11 -18.99 -12.52
CA ARG A 276 2.05 -19.17 -11.05
C ARG A 276 3.41 -18.90 -10.45
N TRP A 277 3.39 -18.45 -9.19
CA TRP A 277 4.56 -18.10 -8.40
C TRP A 277 4.52 -18.81 -7.05
N ASN A 278 5.66 -18.92 -6.38
CA ASN A 278 5.76 -19.40 -5.01
C ASN A 278 5.78 -18.24 -4.00
N GLU A 279 6.14 -17.07 -4.49
CA GLU A 279 6.17 -15.84 -3.72
C GLU A 279 4.73 -15.37 -3.43
N VAL A 280 4.57 -14.69 -2.31
CA VAL A 280 3.28 -14.19 -1.83
C VAL A 280 3.35 -12.69 -1.59
N TRP A 281 2.19 -12.03 -1.53
CA TRP A 281 2.17 -10.60 -1.23
C TRP A 281 2.79 -10.28 0.14
N PHE A 282 2.34 -10.95 1.20
CA PHE A 282 2.94 -10.87 2.53
C PHE A 282 3.70 -12.16 2.86
N PRO A 283 5.00 -12.10 3.17
CA PRO A 283 5.84 -10.90 3.35
C PRO A 283 6.63 -10.45 2.11
N ASP A 284 6.65 -11.22 1.02
CA ASP A 284 7.69 -11.13 -0.02
C ASP A 284 7.70 -9.78 -0.77
N ALA A 285 6.54 -9.13 -0.95
CA ALA A 285 6.47 -7.83 -1.63
C ALA A 285 7.15 -6.67 -0.86
N PHE A 286 7.44 -6.83 0.43
CA PHE A 286 8.15 -5.80 1.22
C PHE A 286 9.63 -5.69 0.85
N GLU A 287 10.21 -6.74 0.26
CA GLU A 287 11.53 -6.70 -0.33
C GLU A 287 11.62 -5.60 -1.42
N GLY A 288 10.61 -5.58 -2.30
CA GLY A 288 10.59 -4.64 -3.42
C GLY A 288 10.51 -3.18 -3.00
N THR A 289 9.79 -2.85 -1.92
CA THR A 289 9.68 -1.46 -1.47
C THR A 289 10.96 -0.92 -0.85
N MET A 290 11.63 -1.71 -0.01
CA MET A 290 12.94 -1.33 0.52
C MET A 290 14.00 -1.35 -0.58
N GLY A 291 13.99 -2.35 -1.45
CA GLY A 291 14.90 -2.45 -2.60
C GLY A 291 14.83 -1.21 -3.50
N GLN A 292 13.63 -0.69 -3.77
CA GLN A 292 13.45 0.52 -4.55
C GLN A 292 14.05 1.77 -3.87
N LEU A 293 13.95 1.89 -2.55
CA LEU A 293 14.62 2.97 -1.82
C LEU A 293 16.13 2.83 -1.89
N LEU A 294 16.67 1.63 -1.64
CA LEU A 294 18.11 1.38 -1.65
C LEU A 294 18.70 1.59 -3.05
N GLU A 295 18.01 1.15 -4.10
CA GLU A 295 18.40 1.40 -5.49
C GLU A 295 18.42 2.90 -5.82
N ALA A 296 17.38 3.62 -5.41
CA ALA A 296 17.29 5.07 -5.60
C ALA A 296 18.45 5.81 -4.93
N LEU A 297 18.80 5.43 -3.70
CA LEU A 297 19.94 5.99 -2.98
C LEU A 297 21.28 5.67 -3.68
N ALA A 298 21.45 4.46 -4.18
CA ALA A 298 22.67 4.03 -4.86
C ALA A 298 22.87 4.72 -6.23
N THR A 299 21.78 5.02 -6.93
CA THR A 299 21.82 5.59 -8.29
C THR A 299 21.58 7.10 -8.32
N GLY A 300 21.15 7.70 -7.21
CA GLY A 300 20.74 9.11 -7.16
C GLY A 300 19.42 9.38 -7.91
N SER A 301 18.59 8.36 -8.13
CA SER A 301 17.29 8.47 -8.81
C SER A 301 16.15 8.69 -7.82
N GLU A 302 14.98 9.14 -8.31
CA GLU A 302 13.77 9.17 -7.50
C GLU A 302 13.11 7.77 -7.46
N PRO A 303 12.75 7.24 -6.28
CA PRO A 303 12.07 5.95 -6.21
C PRO A 303 10.67 6.02 -6.81
N ALA A 304 10.23 4.97 -7.51
CA ALA A 304 8.90 4.89 -8.13
C ALA A 304 7.75 4.99 -7.10
N ILE A 305 8.06 4.74 -5.83
CA ILE A 305 7.16 4.89 -4.68
C ILE A 305 7.56 6.08 -3.80
N SER A 306 8.05 7.16 -4.42
CA SER A 306 8.48 8.37 -3.70
C SER A 306 7.35 8.98 -2.87
N GLY A 307 7.72 9.80 -1.87
CA GLY A 307 6.75 10.60 -1.13
C GLY A 307 5.90 11.47 -2.06
N ARG A 308 6.50 12.05 -3.10
CA ARG A 308 5.83 12.86 -4.13
C ARG A 308 4.79 12.06 -4.92
N ASP A 309 5.13 10.86 -5.35
CA ASP A 309 4.16 9.96 -6.02
C ASP A 309 3.03 9.60 -5.07
N ASN A 310 3.34 9.34 -3.80
CA ASN A 310 2.35 8.95 -2.80
C ASN A 310 1.36 10.08 -2.46
N LEU A 311 1.75 11.36 -2.57
CA LEU A 311 0.79 12.47 -2.40
C LEU A 311 -0.40 12.37 -3.36
N LYS A 312 -0.20 11.84 -4.56
CA LYS A 312 -1.29 11.61 -5.51
C LYS A 312 -2.22 10.48 -5.06
N THR A 313 -1.68 9.43 -4.44
CA THR A 313 -2.50 8.37 -3.83
C THR A 313 -3.31 8.92 -2.65
N MET A 314 -2.68 9.71 -1.78
CA MET A 314 -3.37 10.36 -0.67
C MET A 314 -4.45 11.35 -1.15
N ALA A 315 -4.17 12.12 -2.21
CA ALA A 315 -5.15 13.01 -2.84
C ALA A 315 -6.35 12.24 -3.39
N LEU A 316 -6.13 11.08 -4.00
CA LEU A 316 -7.20 10.23 -4.51
C LEU A 316 -8.06 9.63 -3.37
N VAL A 317 -7.44 9.24 -2.25
CA VAL A 317 -8.17 8.81 -1.03
C VAL A 317 -9.06 9.94 -0.51
N GLU A 318 -8.54 11.16 -0.37
CA GLU A 318 -9.34 12.31 0.08
C GLU A 318 -10.43 12.72 -0.92
N ALA A 319 -10.17 12.59 -2.21
CA ALA A 319 -11.19 12.82 -3.24
C ALA A 319 -12.35 11.82 -3.11
N CYS A 320 -12.07 10.56 -2.74
CA CYS A 320 -13.11 9.59 -2.42
C CYS A 320 -13.94 10.03 -1.20
N TYR A 321 -13.32 10.45 -0.10
CA TYR A 321 -14.05 10.96 1.07
C TYR A 321 -14.88 12.20 0.71
N LYS A 322 -14.31 13.14 -0.02
CA LYS A 322 -15.04 14.33 -0.50
C LYS A 322 -16.24 13.96 -1.37
N SER A 323 -16.09 12.97 -2.26
CA SER A 323 -17.19 12.47 -3.07
C SER A 323 -18.31 11.85 -2.22
N ILE A 324 -17.96 11.10 -1.17
CA ILE A 324 -18.91 10.51 -0.22
C ILE A 324 -19.67 11.60 0.56
N GLU A 325 -18.97 12.62 1.05
CA GLU A 325 -19.55 13.72 1.84
C GLU A 325 -20.45 14.63 1.01
N GLU A 326 -20.00 14.98 -0.20
CA GLU A 326 -20.70 15.91 -1.09
C GLU A 326 -21.68 15.24 -2.06
N HIS A 327 -21.72 13.91 -2.10
CA HIS A 327 -22.57 13.11 -2.99
C HIS A 327 -22.46 13.48 -4.48
N ARG A 328 -21.22 13.74 -4.94
CA ARG A 328 -20.93 14.13 -6.33
C ARG A 328 -19.65 13.52 -6.88
N VAL A 329 -19.47 13.64 -8.17
CA VAL A 329 -18.18 13.42 -8.82
C VAL A 329 -17.19 14.49 -8.37
N VAL A 330 -15.97 14.11 -8.02
CA VAL A 330 -14.87 14.99 -7.62
C VAL A 330 -13.75 14.91 -8.65
N ARG A 331 -13.26 16.05 -9.14
CA ARG A 331 -12.08 16.12 -10.00
C ARG A 331 -10.82 16.11 -9.15
N LEU A 332 -9.80 15.35 -9.58
CA LEU A 332 -8.56 15.20 -8.81
C LEU A 332 -7.80 16.55 -8.69
N GLU A 333 -7.97 17.46 -9.67
CA GLU A 333 -7.39 18.82 -9.60
C GLU A 333 -7.86 19.61 -8.39
N GLU A 334 -9.08 19.37 -7.86
CA GLU A 334 -9.58 20.00 -6.64
C GLU A 334 -8.72 19.69 -5.40
N MET A 335 -8.04 18.53 -5.40
CA MET A 335 -7.17 18.12 -4.30
C MET A 335 -5.75 18.68 -4.41
N THR A 336 -5.35 19.17 -5.58
CA THR A 336 -4.00 19.70 -5.83
C THR A 336 -3.94 21.22 -5.72
N ALA A 337 -5.07 21.91 -5.85
CA ALA A 337 -5.18 23.37 -5.81
C ALA A 337 -5.21 23.98 -4.39
N ALA A 338 -5.23 23.13 -3.33
CA ALA A 338 -5.30 23.56 -1.93
C ALA A 338 -3.94 23.52 -1.21
#